data_fb3647c3d7fc78b1235ec2f7e2a29bbc
#
_entry.id   fb3647c3d7fc78b1235ec2f7e2a29bbc
#
_cell.length_a   1.000
_cell.length_b   1.000
_cell.length_c   1.000
_cell.angle_alpha   90.00
_cell.angle_beta   90.00
_cell.angle_gamma   90.00
#
_symmetry.space_group_name_H-M   'P 1'
#
loop_
_entity.id
_entity.type
_entity.pdbx_description
1 polymer ?
#
loop_
_entity_poly.entity_id
_entity_poly.type
_entity_poly.pdbx_seq_one_letter_code
_entity_poly.pdbx_strand_id
1 'polypeptide(L)'
;MLVGFESSILNRSMTGVANYTFNIVRGAIELQLDLGFAGFRDFDWHKFDLTAVEGITQFQRKHGDTGATSAVSVARLMGRLRDGFAGLPGSRSAAGVYRDMRRGRFASTVGKQSLDLFHAFNFRPLADPGVPTLPVIYDLSTFRHPQFHPRDRVEWLEPLREFVARAPLVHTISEFSRREITDVFGYPFAQIFVAPPAASSLFAPLGKDRTQLALNEFDLKYGEFFLVVGTHEPRKNIRTAILAYERLSQVARARCPLVLAGGKGWGNLDLPAQTESLIRDGSIRFVHGVADPQLRDLYEGARLLLAPSLYEGFGMPVVEALACGTPVAHSADTSMDEISGGLGKRVAALDVDGWTRVLKDALENDDQADLARREARIARARQFDWRHSAGLVTDAYRRILK
;
A
#
# COMPACT_ATOMS: atom_id res chain seq x y z
N MET A 1 -7.12 -8.89 -27.70
CA MET A 1 -7.79 -9.14 -26.39
C MET A 1 -8.07 -7.81 -25.72
N LEU A 2 -9.32 -7.58 -25.27
CA LEU A 2 -9.73 -6.36 -24.59
C LEU A 2 -10.05 -6.66 -23.11
N VAL A 3 -9.30 -6.05 -22.18
CA VAL A 3 -9.46 -6.22 -20.74
C VAL A 3 -10.18 -5.01 -20.14
N GLY A 4 -11.31 -5.26 -19.49
CA GLY A 4 -12.05 -4.24 -18.74
C GLY A 4 -11.54 -4.12 -17.31
N PHE A 5 -11.56 -2.90 -16.73
CA PHE A 5 -11.30 -2.68 -15.31
C PHE A 5 -11.97 -1.40 -14.80
N GLU A 6 -12.09 -1.26 -13.49
CA GLU A 6 -12.57 -0.01 -12.86
C GLU A 6 -11.40 0.97 -12.69
N SER A 7 -11.36 2.01 -13.53
CA SER A 7 -10.28 3.01 -13.52
C SER A 7 -10.56 4.22 -12.61
N SER A 8 -11.72 4.29 -11.96
CA SER A 8 -12.08 5.38 -11.04
C SER A 8 -11.16 5.48 -9.82
N ILE A 9 -10.52 4.38 -9.44
CA ILE A 9 -9.52 4.36 -8.35
C ILE A 9 -8.29 5.20 -8.67
N LEU A 10 -7.98 5.41 -9.96
CA LEU A 10 -6.82 6.18 -10.43
C LEU A 10 -7.05 7.71 -10.38
N ASN A 11 -8.28 8.16 -10.12
CA ASN A 11 -8.64 9.59 -10.04
C ASN A 11 -8.49 10.17 -8.62
N ARG A 12 -8.06 9.38 -7.66
CA ARG A 12 -7.87 9.78 -6.26
C ARG A 12 -6.39 9.85 -5.94
N SER A 13 -6.05 10.30 -4.73
CA SER A 13 -4.68 10.12 -4.22
C SER A 13 -4.23 8.68 -4.43
N MET A 14 -2.99 8.48 -4.84
CA MET A 14 -2.44 7.16 -5.18
C MET A 14 -2.31 6.30 -3.93
N THR A 15 -3.42 5.72 -3.49
CA THR A 15 -3.41 4.67 -2.46
C THR A 15 -2.66 3.43 -2.97
N GLY A 16 -2.30 2.52 -2.09
CA GLY A 16 -1.60 1.29 -2.48
C GLY A 16 -2.31 0.52 -3.61
N VAL A 17 -3.66 0.42 -3.56
CA VAL A 17 -4.47 -0.23 -4.63
C VAL A 17 -4.39 0.54 -5.95
N ALA A 18 -4.48 1.88 -5.90
CA ALA A 18 -4.40 2.71 -7.10
C ALA A 18 -3.02 2.63 -7.75
N ASN A 19 -1.95 2.71 -6.94
CA ASN A 19 -0.57 2.59 -7.40
C ASN A 19 -0.31 1.21 -8.03
N TYR A 20 -0.79 0.16 -7.39
CA TYR A 20 -0.69 -1.20 -7.93
C TYR A 20 -1.39 -1.33 -9.29
N THR A 21 -2.67 -0.93 -9.36
CA THR A 21 -3.45 -0.96 -10.60
C THR A 21 -2.75 -0.20 -11.73
N PHE A 22 -2.31 1.02 -11.43
CA PHE A 22 -1.62 1.88 -12.40
C PHE A 22 -0.37 1.20 -12.97
N ASN A 23 0.51 0.68 -12.11
CA ASN A 23 1.77 0.09 -12.55
C ASN A 23 1.57 -1.24 -13.30
N ILE A 24 0.61 -2.08 -12.92
CA ILE A 24 0.28 -3.31 -13.64
C ILE A 24 -0.27 -2.99 -15.03
N VAL A 25 -1.26 -2.09 -15.13
CA VAL A 25 -1.87 -1.75 -16.43
C VAL A 25 -0.85 -1.05 -17.32
N ARG A 26 -0.07 -0.10 -16.79
CA ARG A 26 1.01 0.55 -17.52
C ARG A 26 2.03 -0.46 -18.04
N GLY A 27 2.54 -1.32 -17.18
CA GLY A 27 3.51 -2.35 -17.56
C GLY A 27 2.98 -3.32 -18.60
N ALA A 28 1.71 -3.71 -18.53
CA ALA A 28 1.06 -4.54 -19.52
C ALA A 28 0.93 -3.85 -20.90
N ILE A 29 0.63 -2.55 -20.93
CA ILE A 29 0.60 -1.74 -22.16
C ILE A 29 2.02 -1.59 -22.74
N GLU A 30 3.02 -1.31 -21.91
CA GLU A 30 4.43 -1.15 -22.32
C GLU A 30 5.06 -2.46 -22.85
N LEU A 31 4.54 -3.61 -22.46
CA LEU A 31 4.96 -4.91 -23.01
C LEU A 31 4.52 -5.11 -24.48
N GLN A 32 3.74 -4.19 -25.04
CA GLN A 32 3.28 -4.22 -26.45
C GLN A 32 2.67 -5.55 -26.89
N LEU A 33 2.00 -6.22 -25.98
CA LEU A 33 1.23 -7.41 -26.29
C LEU A 33 -0.06 -6.96 -27.00
N ASP A 34 -0.69 -7.85 -27.79
CA ASP A 34 -1.99 -7.60 -28.44
C ASP A 34 -3.12 -7.46 -27.41
N LEU A 35 -2.93 -6.51 -26.47
CA LEU A 35 -3.81 -6.20 -25.36
C LEU A 35 -4.33 -4.78 -25.47
N GLY A 36 -5.65 -4.63 -25.40
CA GLY A 36 -6.30 -3.35 -25.18
C GLY A 36 -6.87 -3.30 -23.77
N PHE A 37 -6.97 -2.09 -23.21
CA PHE A 37 -7.60 -1.86 -21.91
C PHE A 37 -8.77 -0.89 -22.06
N ALA A 38 -9.89 -1.22 -21.39
CA ALA A 38 -11.06 -0.36 -21.25
C ALA A 38 -11.31 -0.07 -19.78
N GLY A 39 -11.19 1.20 -19.38
CA GLY A 39 -11.41 1.64 -18.02
C GLY A 39 -12.81 2.19 -17.80
N PHE A 40 -13.58 1.67 -16.84
CA PHE A 40 -14.84 2.26 -16.41
C PHE A 40 -14.59 3.34 -15.36
N ARG A 41 -14.98 4.59 -15.69
CA ARG A 41 -14.79 5.75 -14.83
C ARG A 41 -15.98 6.70 -14.95
N ASP A 42 -16.34 7.29 -13.82
CA ASP A 42 -17.46 8.24 -13.66
C ASP A 42 -18.80 7.67 -14.11
N PHE A 43 -19.23 7.32 -15.09
CA PHE A 43 -20.42 6.62 -15.59
C PHE A 43 -20.21 6.11 -17.01
N ASP A 44 -18.95 6.09 -17.48
CA ASP A 44 -18.67 5.68 -18.86
C ASP A 44 -17.39 4.88 -19.01
N TRP A 45 -17.20 4.31 -20.18
CA TRP A 45 -16.03 3.51 -20.58
C TRP A 45 -15.09 4.38 -21.41
N HIS A 46 -13.81 4.26 -21.11
CA HIS A 46 -12.75 4.97 -21.82
C HIS A 46 -11.66 3.99 -22.23
N LYS A 47 -11.13 4.17 -23.43
CA LYS A 47 -9.90 3.50 -23.82
C LYS A 47 -8.79 3.89 -22.86
N PHE A 48 -8.06 2.90 -22.39
CA PHE A 48 -6.93 3.14 -21.49
C PHE A 48 -5.65 2.71 -22.20
N ASP A 49 -4.87 3.67 -22.65
CA ASP A 49 -3.64 3.49 -23.42
C ASP A 49 -2.50 4.35 -22.85
N LEU A 50 -1.35 4.42 -23.53
CA LEU A 50 -0.21 5.22 -23.10
C LEU A 50 -0.55 6.70 -22.89
N THR A 51 -1.45 7.27 -23.68
CA THR A 51 -1.90 8.67 -23.50
C THR A 51 -2.62 8.85 -22.16
N ALA A 52 -3.48 7.89 -21.80
CA ALA A 52 -4.14 7.90 -20.47
C ALA A 52 -3.12 7.75 -19.34
N VAL A 53 -2.12 6.88 -19.50
CA VAL A 53 -1.01 6.68 -18.55
C VAL A 53 -0.20 7.98 -18.39
N GLU A 54 0.17 8.64 -19.48
CA GLU A 54 0.89 9.91 -19.45
C GLU A 54 0.09 11.00 -18.76
N GLY A 55 -1.21 11.11 -19.06
CA GLY A 55 -2.10 12.07 -18.42
C GLY A 55 -2.16 11.90 -16.90
N ILE A 56 -2.24 10.68 -16.40
CA ILE A 56 -2.21 10.38 -14.96
C ILE A 56 -0.85 10.74 -14.38
N THR A 57 0.25 10.38 -15.04
CA THR A 57 1.62 10.66 -14.59
C THR A 57 1.88 12.18 -14.50
N GLN A 58 1.46 12.95 -15.51
CA GLN A 58 1.58 14.41 -15.51
C GLN A 58 0.75 15.04 -14.40
N PHE A 59 -0.47 14.52 -14.22
CA PHE A 59 -1.35 14.97 -13.15
C PHE A 59 -0.70 14.78 -11.78
N GLN A 60 -0.12 13.61 -11.50
CA GLN A 60 0.58 13.30 -10.25
C GLN A 60 1.78 14.22 -10.03
N ARG A 61 2.62 14.43 -11.05
CA ARG A 61 3.77 15.36 -10.98
C ARG A 61 3.36 16.79 -10.64
N LYS A 62 2.21 17.25 -11.15
CA LYS A 62 1.73 18.63 -10.96
C LYS A 62 1.06 18.88 -9.62
N HIS A 63 0.43 17.88 -9.02
CA HIS A 63 -0.43 18.07 -7.86
C HIS A 63 0.09 17.36 -6.61
N GLY A 64 1.08 16.48 -6.74
CA GLY A 64 1.61 15.68 -5.62
C GLY A 64 0.48 14.92 -4.89
N ASP A 65 0.75 14.51 -3.67
CA ASP A 65 -0.24 13.85 -2.81
C ASP A 65 -1.31 14.81 -2.23
N THR A 66 -1.24 16.09 -2.55
CA THR A 66 -2.15 17.13 -2.03
C THR A 66 -3.52 17.14 -2.71
N GLY A 67 -4.07 16.05 -3.12
CA GLY A 67 -5.48 15.78 -3.43
C GLY A 67 -6.36 16.84 -4.13
N ALA A 68 -5.80 17.94 -4.61
CA ALA A 68 -6.51 19.07 -5.22
C ALA A 68 -6.49 19.00 -6.74
N THR A 69 -7.48 18.38 -7.31
CA THR A 69 -7.66 18.32 -8.76
C THR A 69 -8.63 19.38 -9.26
N SER A 70 -8.25 20.11 -10.30
CA SER A 70 -8.99 21.25 -10.86
C SER A 70 -10.04 20.91 -11.94
N ALA A 71 -10.32 19.66 -12.25
CA ALA A 71 -11.40 19.30 -13.17
C ALA A 71 -12.69 18.99 -12.39
N VAL A 72 -13.68 19.84 -12.50
CA VAL A 72 -15.01 19.69 -11.87
C VAL A 72 -15.80 18.65 -12.65
N SER A 73 -15.69 17.36 -12.30
CA SER A 73 -16.67 16.36 -12.70
C SER A 73 -17.85 16.36 -11.70
N VAL A 74 -19.03 15.94 -12.16
CA VAL A 74 -20.21 15.75 -11.30
C VAL A 74 -19.85 14.85 -10.12
N ALA A 75 -18.95 13.88 -10.31
CA ALA A 75 -18.43 12.99 -9.27
C ALA A 75 -17.63 13.75 -8.18
N ARG A 76 -16.95 14.85 -8.51
CA ARG A 76 -16.26 15.70 -7.53
C ARG A 76 -17.20 16.63 -6.79
N LEU A 77 -18.20 17.18 -7.49
CA LEU A 77 -19.24 17.95 -6.82
C LEU A 77 -19.95 17.09 -5.78
N MET A 78 -20.29 15.85 -6.16
CA MET A 78 -20.88 14.86 -5.26
C MET A 78 -19.88 14.37 -4.16
N GLY A 79 -18.60 14.25 -4.46
CA GLY A 79 -17.57 13.93 -3.47
C GLY A 79 -17.34 15.06 -2.47
N ARG A 80 -17.29 16.31 -2.92
CA ARG A 80 -17.20 17.49 -2.04
C ARG A 80 -18.49 17.69 -1.24
N LEU A 81 -19.65 17.43 -1.83
CA LEU A 81 -20.93 17.40 -1.11
C LEU A 81 -20.92 16.28 -0.06
N ARG A 82 -20.41 15.09 -0.39
CA ARG A 82 -20.26 14.00 0.59
C ARG A 82 -19.36 14.40 1.75
N ASP A 83 -18.19 14.96 1.47
CA ASP A 83 -17.18 15.30 2.48
C ASP A 83 -17.58 16.55 3.29
N GLY A 84 -18.31 17.51 2.68
CA GLY A 84 -18.89 18.66 3.35
C GLY A 84 -20.16 18.36 4.15
N PHE A 85 -20.86 17.28 3.80
CA PHE A 85 -22.09 16.85 4.45
C PHE A 85 -21.94 15.56 5.28
N ALA A 86 -20.73 15.07 5.49
CA ALA A 86 -20.46 13.79 6.15
C ALA A 86 -21.04 13.66 7.58
N GLY A 87 -21.45 14.78 8.19
CA GLY A 87 -22.11 14.83 9.50
C GLY A 87 -23.61 15.09 9.46
N LEU A 88 -24.23 15.29 8.27
CA LEU A 88 -25.66 15.63 8.20
C LEU A 88 -26.56 14.40 8.00
N PRO A 89 -27.76 14.37 8.58
CA PRO A 89 -28.75 13.33 8.30
C PRO A 89 -29.07 13.29 6.80
N GLY A 90 -28.90 12.11 6.16
CA GLY A 90 -29.15 11.92 4.72
C GLY A 90 -27.89 11.79 3.85
N SER A 91 -26.69 12.13 4.33
CA SER A 91 -25.43 11.98 3.55
C SER A 91 -25.12 10.53 3.16
N ARG A 92 -25.48 9.56 4.00
CA ARG A 92 -25.36 8.12 3.72
C ARG A 92 -26.28 7.68 2.58
N SER A 93 -27.48 8.29 2.44
CA SER A 93 -28.40 7.98 1.36
C SER A 93 -27.91 8.52 0.02
N ALA A 94 -27.31 9.71 -0.03
CA ALA A 94 -26.74 10.28 -1.26
C ALA A 94 -25.56 9.44 -1.80
N ALA A 95 -24.67 8.98 -0.92
CA ALA A 95 -23.57 8.09 -1.30
C ALA A 95 -24.06 6.70 -1.78
N GLY A 96 -25.16 6.20 -1.17
CA GLY A 96 -25.85 4.99 -1.59
C GLY A 96 -26.42 5.14 -3.00
N VAL A 97 -27.21 6.18 -3.24
CA VAL A 97 -27.79 6.49 -4.56
C VAL A 97 -26.72 6.62 -5.63
N TYR A 98 -25.63 7.36 -5.36
CA TYR A 98 -24.52 7.48 -6.31
C TYR A 98 -23.89 6.10 -6.66
N ARG A 99 -23.70 5.25 -5.66
CA ARG A 99 -23.18 3.89 -5.85
C ARG A 99 -24.12 3.04 -6.70
N ASP A 100 -25.41 3.10 -6.42
CA ASP A 100 -26.44 2.34 -7.15
C ASP A 100 -26.57 2.82 -8.60
N MET A 101 -26.53 4.14 -8.83
CA MET A 101 -26.50 4.71 -10.18
C MET A 101 -25.27 4.24 -10.96
N ARG A 102 -24.07 4.26 -10.36
CA ARG A 102 -22.85 3.75 -11.00
C ARG A 102 -22.96 2.27 -11.32
N ARG A 103 -23.48 1.48 -10.38
CA ARG A 103 -23.71 0.05 -10.58
C ARG A 103 -24.67 -0.21 -11.73
N GLY A 104 -25.79 0.51 -11.78
CA GLY A 104 -26.79 0.40 -12.86
C GLY A 104 -26.19 0.79 -14.21
N ARG A 105 -25.43 1.89 -14.27
CA ARG A 105 -24.76 2.33 -15.50
C ARG A 105 -23.71 1.34 -15.98
N PHE A 106 -22.88 0.81 -15.06
CA PHE A 106 -21.93 -0.25 -15.39
C PHE A 106 -22.65 -1.47 -16.01
N ALA A 107 -23.66 -2.01 -15.33
CA ALA A 107 -24.43 -3.16 -15.78
C ALA A 107 -25.08 -2.94 -17.16
N SER A 108 -25.59 -1.74 -17.44
CA SER A 108 -26.27 -1.41 -18.70
C SER A 108 -25.31 -1.18 -19.88
N THR A 109 -24.02 -0.96 -19.63
CA THR A 109 -23.06 -0.57 -20.66
C THR A 109 -21.92 -1.58 -20.86
N VAL A 110 -21.64 -2.43 -19.88
CA VAL A 110 -20.51 -3.37 -19.93
C VAL A 110 -20.61 -4.35 -21.11
N GLY A 111 -21.78 -4.89 -21.38
CA GLY A 111 -21.99 -5.81 -22.51
C GLY A 111 -21.78 -5.19 -23.89
N LYS A 112 -21.75 -3.84 -23.99
CA LYS A 112 -21.49 -3.11 -25.25
C LYS A 112 -20.00 -2.92 -25.53
N GLN A 113 -19.13 -3.25 -24.58
CA GLN A 113 -17.69 -3.03 -24.68
C GLN A 113 -16.93 -4.15 -25.37
N SER A 114 -17.59 -5.29 -25.68
CA SER A 114 -16.95 -6.47 -26.28
C SER A 114 -15.69 -6.89 -25.52
N LEU A 115 -15.76 -6.89 -24.19
CA LEU A 115 -14.65 -7.30 -23.33
C LEU A 115 -14.42 -8.81 -23.47
N ASP A 116 -13.17 -9.24 -23.47
CA ASP A 116 -12.79 -10.64 -23.37
C ASP A 116 -12.65 -11.08 -21.90
N LEU A 117 -12.26 -10.15 -21.02
CA LEU A 117 -12.02 -10.40 -19.60
C LEU A 117 -12.22 -9.11 -18.79
N PHE A 118 -12.62 -9.26 -17.52
CA PHE A 118 -12.64 -8.14 -16.56
C PHE A 118 -11.65 -8.39 -15.42
N HIS A 119 -10.71 -7.45 -15.21
CA HIS A 119 -9.78 -7.51 -14.08
C HIS A 119 -10.28 -6.63 -12.93
N ALA A 120 -10.69 -7.26 -11.84
CA ALA A 120 -11.28 -6.59 -10.68
C ALA A 120 -10.20 -6.13 -9.69
N PHE A 121 -9.46 -5.08 -10.02
CA PHE A 121 -8.42 -4.50 -9.15
C PHE A 121 -8.95 -3.98 -7.81
N ASN A 122 -10.23 -3.69 -7.70
CA ASN A 122 -10.86 -3.28 -6.43
C ASN A 122 -11.64 -4.46 -5.83
N PHE A 123 -10.99 -5.61 -5.68
CA PHE A 123 -11.49 -6.87 -5.14
C PHE A 123 -12.61 -7.52 -5.99
N ARG A 124 -13.65 -6.82 -6.34
CA ARG A 124 -14.78 -7.29 -7.13
C ARG A 124 -15.33 -6.20 -8.06
N PRO A 125 -15.99 -6.55 -9.16
CA PRO A 125 -16.60 -5.56 -10.06
C PRO A 125 -17.84 -4.91 -9.42
N LEU A 126 -18.29 -3.81 -10.00
CA LEU A 126 -19.51 -3.09 -9.57
C LEU A 126 -20.78 -3.93 -9.76
N ALA A 127 -20.83 -4.70 -10.86
CA ALA A 127 -21.85 -5.69 -11.19
C ALA A 127 -21.21 -6.78 -12.05
N ASP A 128 -21.95 -7.85 -12.36
CA ASP A 128 -21.46 -8.91 -13.25
C ASP A 128 -21.11 -8.32 -14.63
N PRO A 129 -19.88 -8.47 -15.10
CA PRO A 129 -19.45 -7.97 -16.40
C PRO A 129 -19.86 -8.90 -17.57
N GLY A 130 -20.41 -10.08 -17.30
CA GLY A 130 -20.79 -11.06 -18.33
C GLY A 130 -19.61 -11.74 -19.03
N VAL A 131 -18.40 -11.59 -18.51
CA VAL A 131 -17.15 -12.19 -19.03
C VAL A 131 -16.34 -12.76 -17.87
N PRO A 132 -15.37 -13.66 -18.12
CA PRO A 132 -14.48 -14.15 -17.07
C PRO A 132 -13.89 -13.00 -16.27
N THR A 133 -13.89 -13.14 -14.95
CA THR A 133 -13.41 -12.08 -14.06
C THR A 133 -12.25 -12.57 -13.23
N LEU A 134 -11.17 -11.76 -13.21
CA LEU A 134 -9.97 -11.99 -12.42
C LEU A 134 -9.99 -11.04 -11.20
N PRO A 135 -10.29 -11.52 -9.97
CA PRO A 135 -10.19 -10.70 -8.76
C PRO A 135 -8.75 -10.52 -8.32
N VAL A 136 -8.44 -9.34 -7.76
CA VAL A 136 -7.21 -9.09 -7.01
C VAL A 136 -7.52 -9.12 -5.52
N ILE A 137 -6.84 -9.97 -4.78
CA ILE A 137 -6.90 -10.05 -3.32
C ILE A 137 -5.57 -9.57 -2.77
N TYR A 138 -5.53 -8.34 -2.26
CA TYR A 138 -4.30 -7.75 -1.72
C TYR A 138 -3.95 -8.29 -0.34
N ASP A 139 -4.95 -8.47 0.49
CA ASP A 139 -4.84 -9.04 1.82
C ASP A 139 -6.20 -9.57 2.30
N LEU A 140 -6.17 -10.30 3.40
CA LEU A 140 -7.37 -10.82 4.07
C LEU A 140 -7.53 -10.27 5.49
N SER A 141 -6.95 -9.10 5.76
CA SER A 141 -6.99 -8.47 7.08
C SER A 141 -8.43 -8.24 7.60
N THR A 142 -9.38 -7.94 6.72
CA THR A 142 -10.80 -7.79 7.09
C THR A 142 -11.48 -9.10 7.49
N PHE A 143 -10.96 -10.24 7.05
CA PHE A 143 -11.46 -11.57 7.42
C PHE A 143 -10.74 -12.15 8.65
N ARG A 144 -9.42 -11.92 8.77
CA ARG A 144 -8.61 -12.37 9.90
C ARG A 144 -8.76 -11.49 11.13
N HIS A 145 -8.89 -10.18 10.91
CA HIS A 145 -8.88 -9.14 11.94
C HIS A 145 -10.00 -8.10 11.72
N PRO A 146 -11.27 -8.50 11.65
CA PRO A 146 -12.38 -7.58 11.38
C PRO A 146 -12.45 -6.42 12.39
N GLN A 147 -11.97 -6.62 13.62
CA GLN A 147 -11.92 -5.61 14.67
C GLN A 147 -11.02 -4.41 14.35
N PHE A 148 -10.08 -4.55 13.40
CA PHE A 148 -9.19 -3.46 12.98
C PHE A 148 -9.77 -2.60 11.86
N HIS A 149 -10.96 -2.95 11.37
CA HIS A 149 -11.56 -2.29 10.22
C HIS A 149 -12.91 -1.65 10.56
N PRO A 150 -13.28 -0.54 9.88
CA PRO A 150 -14.63 -0.01 9.94
C PRO A 150 -15.65 -1.07 9.51
N ARG A 151 -16.78 -1.11 10.21
CA ARG A 151 -17.82 -2.13 10.01
C ARG A 151 -18.35 -2.16 8.57
N ASP A 152 -18.54 -1.00 7.96
CA ASP A 152 -19.00 -0.86 6.58
C ASP A 152 -18.02 -1.47 5.57
N ARG A 153 -16.71 -1.46 5.86
CA ARG A 153 -15.70 -2.12 5.04
C ARG A 153 -15.77 -3.65 5.15
N VAL A 154 -15.97 -4.17 6.35
CA VAL A 154 -16.13 -5.60 6.59
C VAL A 154 -17.37 -6.13 5.86
N GLU A 155 -18.52 -5.46 6.04
CA GLU A 155 -19.77 -5.79 5.36
C GLU A 155 -19.65 -5.69 3.83
N TRP A 156 -18.93 -4.70 3.32
CA TRP A 156 -18.70 -4.55 1.88
C TRP A 156 -17.88 -5.70 1.28
N LEU A 157 -16.93 -6.28 2.03
CA LEU A 157 -16.07 -7.38 1.57
C LEU A 157 -16.68 -8.77 1.83
N GLU A 158 -17.72 -8.89 2.66
CA GLU A 158 -18.33 -10.18 3.00
C GLU A 158 -18.67 -11.05 1.77
N PRO A 159 -19.28 -10.51 0.67
CA PRO A 159 -19.60 -11.29 -0.53
C PRO A 159 -18.38 -11.73 -1.34
N LEU A 160 -17.18 -11.32 -0.96
CA LEU A 160 -15.95 -11.62 -1.72
C LEU A 160 -15.67 -13.12 -1.78
N ARG A 161 -15.99 -13.87 -0.72
CA ARG A 161 -15.81 -15.34 -0.67
C ARG A 161 -16.56 -16.04 -1.81
N GLU A 162 -17.85 -15.72 -1.99
CA GLU A 162 -18.67 -16.31 -3.03
C GLU A 162 -18.22 -15.90 -4.43
N PHE A 163 -17.77 -14.65 -4.55
CA PHE A 163 -17.25 -14.14 -5.81
C PHE A 163 -15.95 -14.84 -6.22
N VAL A 164 -15.01 -14.99 -5.28
CA VAL A 164 -13.75 -15.70 -5.49
C VAL A 164 -13.97 -17.17 -5.84
N ALA A 165 -14.94 -17.84 -5.21
CA ALA A 165 -15.25 -19.25 -5.49
C ALA A 165 -15.64 -19.53 -6.95
N ARG A 166 -16.10 -18.51 -7.69
CA ARG A 166 -16.51 -18.61 -9.10
C ARG A 166 -15.43 -18.13 -10.09
N ALA A 167 -14.35 -17.53 -9.58
CA ALA A 167 -13.30 -17.01 -10.43
C ALA A 167 -12.47 -18.14 -11.07
N PRO A 168 -12.06 -18.04 -12.34
CA PRO A 168 -11.20 -19.05 -12.98
C PRO A 168 -9.78 -19.05 -12.40
N LEU A 169 -9.28 -17.89 -12.01
CA LEU A 169 -8.00 -17.65 -11.31
C LEU A 169 -8.18 -16.53 -10.31
N VAL A 170 -7.32 -16.50 -9.30
CA VAL A 170 -7.20 -15.40 -8.34
C VAL A 170 -5.81 -14.79 -8.42
N HIS A 171 -5.77 -13.48 -8.45
CA HIS A 171 -4.55 -12.68 -8.43
C HIS A 171 -4.27 -12.20 -7.00
N THR A 172 -3.04 -12.37 -6.52
CA THR A 172 -2.58 -11.82 -5.24
C THR A 172 -1.17 -11.26 -5.34
N ILE A 173 -0.68 -10.64 -4.26
CA ILE A 173 0.54 -9.84 -4.28
C ILE A 173 1.70 -10.43 -3.46
N SER A 174 1.48 -11.55 -2.75
CA SER A 174 2.51 -12.25 -1.97
C SER A 174 2.18 -13.73 -1.82
N GLU A 175 3.19 -14.56 -1.59
CA GLU A 175 2.99 -15.97 -1.25
C GLU A 175 2.31 -16.14 0.12
N PHE A 176 2.51 -15.20 1.03
CA PHE A 176 1.75 -15.12 2.27
C PHE A 176 0.24 -14.98 1.98
N SER A 177 -0.15 -13.99 1.21
CA SER A 177 -1.56 -13.78 0.84
C SER A 177 -2.13 -14.95 0.03
N ARG A 178 -1.31 -15.62 -0.78
CA ARG A 178 -1.72 -16.83 -1.52
C ARG A 178 -2.12 -17.96 -0.57
N ARG A 179 -1.33 -18.21 0.48
CA ARG A 179 -1.67 -19.19 1.54
C ARG A 179 -2.93 -18.77 2.29
N GLU A 180 -3.02 -17.50 2.67
CA GLU A 180 -4.17 -16.95 3.37
C GLU A 180 -5.48 -17.09 2.57
N ILE A 181 -5.46 -16.89 1.25
CA ILE A 181 -6.63 -17.09 0.39
C ILE A 181 -7.09 -18.55 0.41
N THR A 182 -6.15 -19.48 0.34
CA THR A 182 -6.48 -20.91 0.45
C THR A 182 -7.08 -21.25 1.80
N ASP A 183 -6.48 -20.76 2.88
CA ASP A 183 -6.92 -21.04 4.26
C ASP A 183 -8.29 -20.44 4.57
N VAL A 184 -8.51 -19.17 4.16
CA VAL A 184 -9.72 -18.42 4.54
C VAL A 184 -10.89 -18.74 3.61
N PHE A 185 -10.63 -18.87 2.31
CA PHE A 185 -11.68 -19.07 1.31
C PHE A 185 -11.82 -20.53 0.84
N GLY A 186 -10.86 -21.40 1.15
CA GLY A 186 -10.82 -22.77 0.61
C GLY A 186 -10.54 -22.80 -0.91
N TYR A 187 -10.01 -21.71 -1.48
CA TYR A 187 -9.77 -21.62 -2.90
C TYR A 187 -8.50 -22.41 -3.29
N PRO A 188 -8.50 -23.14 -4.44
CA PRO A 188 -7.39 -24.02 -4.81
C PRO A 188 -6.08 -23.26 -4.98
N PHE A 189 -5.04 -23.63 -4.25
CA PHE A 189 -3.73 -22.99 -4.27
C PHE A 189 -3.12 -22.87 -5.67
N ALA A 190 -3.28 -23.89 -6.52
CA ALA A 190 -2.78 -23.91 -7.90
C ALA A 190 -3.49 -22.90 -8.85
N GLN A 191 -4.66 -22.40 -8.46
CA GLN A 191 -5.43 -21.40 -9.21
C GLN A 191 -5.19 -19.97 -8.70
N ILE A 192 -4.26 -19.79 -7.77
CA ILE A 192 -3.84 -18.48 -7.30
C ILE A 192 -2.43 -18.19 -7.85
N PHE A 193 -2.25 -17.06 -8.51
CA PHE A 193 -0.92 -16.61 -8.90
C PHE A 193 -0.54 -15.34 -8.16
N VAL A 194 0.77 -15.16 -7.99
CA VAL A 194 1.34 -14.02 -7.28
C VAL A 194 2.01 -13.10 -8.28
N ALA A 195 1.61 -11.82 -8.29
CA ALA A 195 2.31 -10.76 -8.99
C ALA A 195 2.63 -9.65 -7.96
N PRO A 196 3.83 -9.62 -7.40
CA PRO A 196 4.17 -8.73 -6.30
C PRO A 196 4.29 -7.28 -6.75
N PRO A 197 3.96 -6.28 -5.91
CA PRO A 197 4.32 -4.89 -6.16
C PRO A 197 5.83 -4.69 -6.05
N ALA A 198 6.31 -3.56 -6.56
CA ALA A 198 7.69 -3.14 -6.43
C ALA A 198 7.79 -1.73 -5.86
N ALA A 199 8.92 -1.38 -5.28
CA ALA A 199 9.22 0.00 -4.94
C ALA A 199 9.30 0.86 -6.21
N SER A 200 8.86 2.12 -6.13
CA SER A 200 9.10 3.07 -7.21
C SER A 200 10.60 3.29 -7.39
N SER A 201 11.04 3.54 -8.62
CA SER A 201 12.44 3.89 -8.93
C SER A 201 12.91 5.16 -8.20
N LEU A 202 11.99 5.94 -7.65
CA LEU A 202 12.30 7.06 -6.78
C LEU A 202 13.00 6.61 -5.48
N PHE A 203 12.61 5.45 -4.94
CA PHE A 203 13.22 4.88 -3.74
C PHE A 203 14.56 4.22 -4.10
N ALA A 204 15.58 5.07 -4.13
CA ALA A 204 16.96 4.68 -4.36
C ALA A 204 17.88 5.62 -3.56
N PRO A 205 19.05 5.17 -3.09
CA PRO A 205 19.95 6.01 -2.31
C PRO A 205 20.49 7.15 -3.15
N LEU A 206 20.52 8.35 -2.56
CA LEU A 206 21.13 9.56 -3.14
C LEU A 206 22.51 9.86 -2.56
N GLY A 207 22.88 9.20 -1.48
CA GLY A 207 24.11 9.42 -0.73
C GLY A 207 23.91 10.37 0.47
N LYS A 208 24.73 10.14 1.49
CA LYS A 208 24.63 10.75 2.81
C LYS A 208 24.51 12.27 2.79
N ASP A 209 25.38 12.96 2.04
CA ASP A 209 25.43 14.42 2.06
C ASP A 209 24.15 15.05 1.50
N ARG A 210 23.64 14.51 0.40
CA ARG A 210 22.40 14.99 -0.23
C ARG A 210 21.19 14.69 0.64
N THR A 211 21.13 13.49 1.20
CA THR A 211 20.04 13.07 2.10
C THR A 211 20.06 13.91 3.37
N GLN A 212 21.25 14.23 3.94
CA GLN A 212 21.34 15.09 5.12
C GLN A 212 20.77 16.50 4.87
N LEU A 213 20.98 17.07 3.69
CA LEU A 213 20.40 18.37 3.35
C LEU A 213 18.87 18.36 3.40
N ALA A 214 18.24 17.29 2.88
CA ALA A 214 16.79 17.13 2.94
C ALA A 214 16.29 16.86 4.37
N LEU A 215 17.02 16.07 5.16
CA LEU A 215 16.69 15.77 6.56
C LEU A 215 16.72 17.00 7.47
N ASN A 216 17.45 18.05 7.12
CA ASN A 216 17.47 19.30 7.88
C ASN A 216 16.08 19.97 7.94
N GLU A 217 15.22 19.76 6.95
CA GLU A 217 13.82 20.24 6.99
C GLU A 217 13.02 19.63 8.16
N PHE A 218 13.43 18.44 8.62
CA PHE A 218 12.80 17.71 9.72
C PHE A 218 13.61 17.81 11.03
N ASP A 219 14.70 18.57 11.06
CA ASP A 219 15.66 18.62 12.18
C ASP A 219 16.15 17.22 12.55
N LEU A 220 16.48 16.40 11.53
CA LEU A 220 16.98 15.04 11.65
C LEU A 220 18.42 14.93 11.16
N LYS A 221 19.17 13.97 11.74
CA LYS A 221 20.53 13.63 11.31
C LYS A 221 20.57 12.25 10.69
N TYR A 222 21.35 12.12 9.63
CA TYR A 222 21.55 10.86 8.93
C TYR A 222 22.11 9.78 9.88
N GLY A 223 21.42 8.64 9.95
CA GLY A 223 21.78 7.52 10.83
C GLY A 223 21.42 7.73 12.30
N GLU A 224 20.72 8.81 12.67
CA GLU A 224 20.41 9.13 14.06
C GLU A 224 18.90 9.26 14.33
N PHE A 225 18.06 8.46 13.69
CA PHE A 225 16.63 8.33 14.03
C PHE A 225 16.08 6.96 13.65
N PHE A 226 15.08 6.50 14.37
CA PHE A 226 14.26 5.35 14.02
C PHE A 226 13.05 5.82 13.24
N LEU A 227 12.57 5.00 12.30
CA LEU A 227 11.47 5.36 11.41
C LEU A 227 10.35 4.31 11.47
N VAL A 228 9.11 4.75 11.57
CA VAL A 228 7.91 3.96 11.29
C VAL A 228 7.15 4.65 10.16
N VAL A 229 6.74 3.91 9.13
CA VAL A 229 6.02 4.46 7.99
C VAL A 229 4.66 3.77 7.82
N GLY A 230 3.62 4.57 7.67
CA GLY A 230 2.28 4.11 7.35
C GLY A 230 1.17 4.93 7.98
N THR A 231 -0.03 4.72 7.49
CA THR A 231 -1.25 5.29 8.07
C THR A 231 -1.42 4.81 9.52
N HIS A 232 -1.79 5.71 10.42
CA HIS A 232 -1.95 5.41 11.84
C HIS A 232 -3.28 4.64 12.05
N GLU A 233 -3.23 3.35 11.83
CA GLU A 233 -4.35 2.42 12.01
C GLU A 233 -3.96 1.27 12.95
N PRO A 234 -4.93 0.63 13.65
CA PRO A 234 -4.65 -0.40 14.66
C PRO A 234 -3.79 -1.55 14.13
N ARG A 235 -4.01 -1.97 12.89
CA ARG A 235 -3.25 -3.04 12.23
C ARG A 235 -1.74 -2.76 12.14
N LYS A 236 -1.35 -1.50 12.01
CA LYS A 236 0.07 -1.09 11.94
C LYS A 236 0.80 -1.17 13.27
N ASN A 237 0.06 -1.34 14.39
CA ASN A 237 0.62 -1.62 15.71
C ASN A 237 1.72 -0.65 16.16
N ILE A 238 1.59 0.61 15.79
CA ILE A 238 2.54 1.69 16.11
C ILE A 238 2.76 1.78 17.64
N ARG A 239 1.74 1.46 18.42
CA ARG A 239 1.79 1.40 19.88
C ARG A 239 2.95 0.53 20.37
N THR A 240 3.17 -0.64 19.80
CA THR A 240 4.28 -1.54 20.19
C THR A 240 5.65 -0.90 19.93
N ALA A 241 5.84 -0.22 18.79
CA ALA A 241 7.08 0.52 18.53
C ALA A 241 7.31 1.62 19.55
N ILE A 242 6.27 2.39 19.91
CA ILE A 242 6.34 3.43 20.93
C ILE A 242 6.70 2.84 22.30
N LEU A 243 6.01 1.80 22.75
CA LEU A 243 6.30 1.13 24.03
C LEU A 243 7.73 0.59 24.11
N ALA A 244 8.23 0.03 23.01
CA ALA A 244 9.62 -0.45 22.94
C ALA A 244 10.62 0.70 23.01
N TYR A 245 10.33 1.81 22.33
CA TYR A 245 11.16 3.00 22.31
C TYR A 245 11.18 3.70 23.68
N GLU A 246 10.08 3.76 24.40
CA GLU A 246 9.99 4.32 25.77
C GLU A 246 10.95 3.64 26.74
N ARG A 247 11.29 2.37 26.52
CA ARG A 247 12.23 1.60 27.37
C ARG A 247 13.71 1.90 27.11
N LEU A 248 14.03 2.72 26.11
CA LEU A 248 15.38 3.23 25.92
C LEU A 248 15.74 4.27 26.99
N SER A 249 17.04 4.43 27.28
CA SER A 249 17.49 5.49 28.18
C SER A 249 17.20 6.88 27.60
N GLN A 250 17.08 7.88 28.45
CA GLN A 250 16.88 9.26 28.01
C GLN A 250 18.00 9.74 27.08
N VAL A 251 19.25 9.35 27.33
CA VAL A 251 20.40 9.67 26.46
C VAL A 251 20.23 9.05 25.09
N ALA A 252 19.79 7.79 25.03
CA ALA A 252 19.55 7.10 23.76
C ALA A 252 18.42 7.77 22.95
N ARG A 253 17.32 8.15 23.62
CA ARG A 253 16.19 8.83 22.99
C ARG A 253 16.55 10.23 22.48
N ALA A 254 17.32 10.98 23.26
CA ALA A 254 17.78 12.31 22.85
C ALA A 254 18.70 12.27 21.61
N ARG A 255 19.50 11.21 21.49
CA ARG A 255 20.39 11.00 20.33
C ARG A 255 19.66 10.47 19.09
N CYS A 256 18.65 9.62 19.29
CA CYS A 256 18.01 8.89 18.19
C CYS A 256 16.47 8.93 18.37
N PRO A 257 15.79 10.00 17.92
CA PRO A 257 14.34 10.12 18.04
C PRO A 257 13.60 9.05 17.21
N LEU A 258 12.36 8.77 17.62
CA LEU A 258 11.43 7.94 16.86
C LEU A 258 10.56 8.82 15.97
N VAL A 259 10.66 8.66 14.66
CA VAL A 259 9.88 9.37 13.65
C VAL A 259 8.74 8.49 13.15
N LEU A 260 7.52 8.99 13.23
CA LEU A 260 6.29 8.33 12.78
C LEU A 260 5.78 9.08 11.54
N ALA A 261 6.11 8.59 10.35
CA ALA A 261 5.74 9.22 9.09
C ALA A 261 4.47 8.59 8.51
N GLY A 262 3.43 9.39 8.33
CA GLY A 262 2.18 8.90 7.73
C GLY A 262 0.96 9.76 7.99
N GLY A 263 -0.15 9.41 7.34
CA GLY A 263 -1.43 10.10 7.50
C GLY A 263 -2.16 9.69 8.77
N LYS A 264 -3.08 10.55 9.21
CA LYS A 264 -4.05 10.19 10.24
C LYS A 264 -4.93 9.05 9.70
N GLY A 265 -4.92 7.93 10.41
CA GLY A 265 -5.77 6.79 10.12
C GLY A 265 -7.08 6.82 10.91
N TRP A 266 -7.59 5.64 11.19
CA TRP A 266 -8.77 5.43 12.04
C TRP A 266 -8.38 4.65 13.29
N GLY A 267 -9.22 4.76 14.32
CA GLY A 267 -8.99 4.14 15.63
C GLY A 267 -8.17 5.04 16.56
N ASN A 268 -8.09 4.60 17.81
CA ASN A 268 -7.29 5.23 18.84
C ASN A 268 -5.97 4.45 18.97
N LEU A 269 -4.84 5.14 19.05
CA LEU A 269 -3.55 4.51 19.31
C LEU A 269 -3.40 4.03 20.77
N ASP A 270 -4.32 4.43 21.66
CA ASP A 270 -4.31 4.11 23.10
C ASP A 270 -2.91 4.28 23.71
N LEU A 271 -2.32 5.46 23.45
CA LEU A 271 -0.96 5.77 23.89
C LEU A 271 -0.91 5.98 25.40
N PRO A 272 0.14 5.47 26.09
CA PRO A 272 0.35 5.75 27.49
C PRO A 272 0.50 7.26 27.76
N ALA A 273 0.08 7.72 28.93
CA ALA A 273 0.19 9.13 29.31
C ALA A 273 1.64 9.69 29.24
N GLN A 274 2.64 8.83 29.50
CA GLN A 274 4.05 9.19 29.39
C GLN A 274 4.49 9.48 27.94
N THR A 275 3.82 8.92 26.93
CA THR A 275 4.13 9.19 25.52
C THR A 275 3.96 10.67 25.18
N GLU A 276 3.01 11.37 25.81
CA GLU A 276 2.81 12.80 25.60
C GLU A 276 4.05 13.64 25.97
N SER A 277 4.79 13.23 27.00
CA SER A 277 6.02 13.93 27.38
C SER A 277 7.12 13.72 26.34
N LEU A 278 7.23 12.52 25.75
CA LEU A 278 8.18 12.20 24.68
C LEU A 278 7.84 12.89 23.35
N ILE A 279 6.58 13.19 23.11
CA ILE A 279 6.17 14.01 21.97
C ILE A 279 6.55 15.47 22.19
N ARG A 280 6.29 16.00 23.39
CA ARG A 280 6.62 17.40 23.74
C ARG A 280 8.12 17.69 23.73
N ASP A 281 8.96 16.75 24.17
CA ASP A 281 10.43 16.92 24.18
C ASP A 281 11.09 16.56 22.83
N GLY A 282 10.30 16.12 21.84
CA GLY A 282 10.77 15.81 20.49
C GLY A 282 11.44 14.44 20.35
N SER A 283 11.41 13.60 21.38
CA SER A 283 11.88 12.21 21.32
C SER A 283 11.01 11.36 20.39
N ILE A 284 9.71 11.66 20.32
CA ILE A 284 8.77 11.06 19.36
C ILE A 284 8.22 12.17 18.46
N ARG A 285 8.34 12.01 17.15
CA ARG A 285 7.94 13.02 16.16
C ARG A 285 6.94 12.43 15.17
N PHE A 286 5.77 13.05 15.06
CA PHE A 286 4.78 12.73 14.02
C PHE A 286 5.00 13.63 12.82
N VAL A 287 5.23 13.03 11.66
CA VAL A 287 5.44 13.75 10.39
C VAL A 287 4.32 13.38 9.43
N HIS A 288 3.52 14.38 9.06
CA HIS A 288 2.35 14.19 8.19
C HIS A 288 2.55 14.89 6.84
N GLY A 289 1.87 14.39 5.80
CA GLY A 289 1.90 15.02 4.48
C GLY A 289 3.25 14.94 3.78
N VAL A 290 4.04 13.92 4.08
CA VAL A 290 5.35 13.67 3.47
C VAL A 290 5.17 13.27 2.02
N ALA A 291 5.78 14.00 1.10
CA ALA A 291 5.83 13.62 -0.31
C ALA A 291 6.84 12.48 -0.55
N ASP A 292 6.66 11.71 -1.62
CA ASP A 292 7.52 10.57 -1.92
C ASP A 292 9.03 10.89 -1.93
N PRO A 293 9.51 12.04 -2.47
CA PRO A 293 10.93 12.38 -2.38
C PRO A 293 11.43 12.56 -0.93
N GLN A 294 10.62 13.19 -0.07
CA GLN A 294 10.94 13.37 1.33
C GLN A 294 10.88 12.03 2.09
N LEU A 295 9.92 11.17 1.72
CA LEU A 295 9.80 9.81 2.29
C LEU A 295 11.04 8.96 1.95
N ARG A 296 11.54 9.05 0.70
CA ARG A 296 12.80 8.42 0.32
C ARG A 296 13.97 8.90 1.19
N ASP A 297 14.06 10.22 1.44
CA ASP A 297 15.13 10.80 2.28
C ASP A 297 15.01 10.32 3.74
N LEU A 298 13.78 10.19 4.25
CA LEU A 298 13.54 9.60 5.56
C LEU A 298 13.95 8.12 5.60
N TYR A 299 13.62 7.33 4.56
CA TYR A 299 14.10 5.94 4.49
C TYR A 299 15.63 5.90 4.46
N GLU A 300 16.27 6.56 3.51
CA GLU A 300 17.72 6.49 3.35
C GLU A 300 18.48 6.96 4.60
N GLY A 301 17.96 7.99 5.28
CA GLY A 301 18.59 8.55 6.47
C GLY A 301 18.28 7.82 7.77
N ALA A 302 17.28 6.94 7.81
CA ALA A 302 16.90 6.24 9.02
C ALA A 302 17.96 5.22 9.45
N ARG A 303 18.23 5.15 10.75
CA ARG A 303 19.07 4.12 11.35
C ARG A 303 18.45 2.74 11.23
N LEU A 304 17.13 2.66 11.39
CA LEU A 304 16.35 1.43 11.27
C LEU A 304 14.89 1.77 10.97
N LEU A 305 14.30 1.10 9.98
CA LEU A 305 12.85 1.06 9.81
C LEU A 305 12.24 0.03 10.77
N LEU A 306 11.19 0.41 11.48
CA LEU A 306 10.35 -0.48 12.28
C LEU A 306 9.01 -0.70 11.58
N ALA A 307 8.66 -1.94 11.29
CA ALA A 307 7.38 -2.34 10.71
C ALA A 307 6.66 -3.36 11.64
N PRO A 308 6.10 -2.92 12.77
CA PRO A 308 5.54 -3.79 13.80
C PRO A 308 4.12 -4.29 13.48
N SER A 309 3.68 -4.19 12.24
CA SER A 309 2.31 -4.48 11.81
C SER A 309 1.85 -5.87 12.26
N LEU A 310 0.62 -5.96 12.75
CA LEU A 310 -0.01 -7.23 13.14
C LEU A 310 -0.33 -8.11 11.92
N TYR A 311 -0.57 -7.49 10.79
CA TYR A 311 -0.89 -8.15 9.53
C TYR A 311 -0.54 -7.25 8.34
N GLU A 312 0.08 -7.83 7.31
CA GLU A 312 0.36 -7.17 6.02
C GLU A 312 0.13 -8.13 4.86
N GLY A 313 -0.45 -7.60 3.77
CA GLY A 313 -0.56 -8.36 2.51
C GLY A 313 0.74 -8.39 1.72
N PHE A 314 1.60 -7.37 1.89
CA PHE A 314 2.93 -7.30 1.27
C PHE A 314 3.95 -6.64 2.19
N GLY A 315 3.79 -5.35 2.51
CA GLY A 315 4.75 -4.60 3.33
C GLY A 315 5.55 -3.60 2.49
N MET A 316 4.85 -2.71 1.77
CA MET A 316 5.50 -1.66 0.94
C MET A 316 6.58 -0.89 1.69
N PRO A 317 6.40 -0.45 2.96
CA PRO A 317 7.47 0.25 3.67
C PRO A 317 8.76 -0.55 3.80
N VAL A 318 8.67 -1.89 3.89
CA VAL A 318 9.86 -2.76 3.97
C VAL A 318 10.60 -2.77 2.64
N VAL A 319 9.92 -3.00 1.51
CA VAL A 319 10.60 -3.01 0.19
C VAL A 319 11.15 -1.64 -0.19
N GLU A 320 10.48 -0.56 0.17
CA GLU A 320 10.95 0.83 -0.05
C GLU A 320 12.20 1.15 0.77
N ALA A 321 12.23 0.76 2.05
CA ALA A 321 13.39 0.90 2.90
C ALA A 321 14.57 0.07 2.37
N LEU A 322 14.34 -1.19 1.98
CA LEU A 322 15.38 -2.03 1.37
C LEU A 322 15.93 -1.40 0.08
N ALA A 323 15.06 -0.80 -0.75
CA ALA A 323 15.46 -0.12 -1.98
C ALA A 323 16.36 1.10 -1.70
N CYS A 324 16.14 1.80 -0.57
CA CYS A 324 17.00 2.88 -0.09
C CYS A 324 18.26 2.37 0.64
N GLY A 325 18.40 1.04 0.82
CA GLY A 325 19.51 0.43 1.54
C GLY A 325 19.39 0.45 3.06
N THR A 326 18.23 0.81 3.60
CA THR A 326 17.95 0.99 5.03
C THR A 326 17.81 -0.35 5.74
N PRO A 327 18.39 -0.52 6.95
CA PRO A 327 18.10 -1.65 7.81
C PRO A 327 16.61 -1.70 8.20
N VAL A 328 16.06 -2.92 8.28
CA VAL A 328 14.64 -3.11 8.62
C VAL A 328 14.45 -4.09 9.78
N ALA A 329 13.49 -3.80 10.65
CA ALA A 329 12.93 -4.75 11.60
C ALA A 329 11.42 -4.85 11.35
N HIS A 330 10.88 -6.06 11.32
CA HIS A 330 9.48 -6.29 10.99
C HIS A 330 8.88 -7.40 11.83
N SER A 331 7.55 -7.40 11.88
CA SER A 331 6.82 -8.49 12.53
C SER A 331 7.07 -9.82 11.84
N ALA A 332 7.36 -10.84 12.63
CA ALA A 332 7.46 -12.22 12.19
C ALA A 332 6.08 -12.77 11.75
N ASP A 333 6.11 -13.82 10.94
CA ASP A 333 4.94 -14.59 10.48
C ASP A 333 3.92 -13.74 9.68
N THR A 334 4.47 -12.80 8.90
CA THR A 334 3.73 -11.96 7.96
C THR A 334 4.37 -12.02 6.56
N SER A 335 3.75 -11.38 5.57
CA SER A 335 4.35 -11.23 4.23
C SER A 335 5.73 -10.57 4.26
N MET A 336 6.04 -9.78 5.29
CA MET A 336 7.32 -9.08 5.41
C MET A 336 8.52 -10.04 5.59
N ASP A 337 8.29 -11.28 6.05
CA ASP A 337 9.33 -12.32 6.07
C ASP A 337 9.82 -12.66 4.65
N GLU A 338 8.87 -12.86 3.72
CA GLU A 338 9.23 -13.11 2.33
C GLU A 338 9.83 -11.88 1.66
N ILE A 339 9.35 -10.67 1.99
CA ILE A 339 9.83 -9.44 1.36
C ILE A 339 11.25 -9.12 1.80
N SER A 340 11.56 -9.24 3.07
CA SER A 340 12.91 -9.00 3.60
C SER A 340 13.93 -10.05 3.15
N GLY A 341 13.47 -11.28 2.84
CA GLY A 341 14.34 -12.36 2.39
C GLY A 341 15.47 -12.69 3.38
N GLY A 342 15.21 -12.57 4.68
CA GLY A 342 16.18 -12.81 5.74
C GLY A 342 17.13 -11.65 6.06
N LEU A 343 17.01 -10.52 5.35
CA LEU A 343 17.82 -9.31 5.60
C LEU A 343 17.23 -8.40 6.67
N GLY A 344 16.02 -8.69 7.14
CA GLY A 344 15.32 -7.96 8.21
C GLY A 344 15.44 -8.68 9.56
N LYS A 345 15.40 -7.93 10.65
CA LYS A 345 15.27 -8.47 12.01
C LYS A 345 13.81 -8.83 12.26
N ARG A 346 13.55 -10.12 12.53
CA ARG A 346 12.21 -10.64 12.80
C ARG A 346 11.88 -10.57 14.28
N VAL A 347 10.73 -9.99 14.62
CA VAL A 347 10.24 -9.89 16.01
C VAL A 347 8.76 -10.24 16.05
N ALA A 348 8.30 -10.97 17.06
CA ALA A 348 6.87 -11.18 17.25
C ALA A 348 6.16 -9.81 17.41
N ALA A 349 5.04 -9.61 16.72
CA ALA A 349 4.42 -8.27 16.58
C ALA A 349 4.14 -7.57 17.91
N LEU A 350 3.78 -8.32 18.97
CA LEU A 350 3.45 -7.79 20.29
C LEU A 350 4.58 -7.95 21.33
N ASP A 351 5.76 -8.48 20.93
CA ASP A 351 6.91 -8.64 21.85
C ASP A 351 7.66 -7.30 22.04
N VAL A 352 7.15 -6.47 22.95
CA VAL A 352 7.77 -5.17 23.28
C VAL A 352 9.24 -5.33 23.72
N ASP A 353 9.59 -6.41 24.44
CA ASP A 353 10.96 -6.68 24.86
C ASP A 353 11.87 -7.01 23.67
N GLY A 354 11.36 -7.82 22.73
CA GLY A 354 12.05 -8.11 21.47
C GLY A 354 12.32 -6.85 20.64
N TRP A 355 11.32 -6.01 20.47
CA TRP A 355 11.46 -4.74 19.79
C TRP A 355 12.45 -3.81 20.50
N THR A 356 12.43 -3.78 21.85
CA THR A 356 13.42 -3.00 22.64
C THR A 356 14.84 -3.50 22.43
N ARG A 357 15.06 -4.83 22.39
CA ARG A 357 16.38 -5.42 22.11
C ARG A 357 16.87 -5.02 20.71
N VAL A 358 16.00 -5.06 19.72
CA VAL A 358 16.33 -4.64 18.33
C VAL A 358 16.73 -3.17 18.26
N LEU A 359 16.01 -2.30 18.97
CA LEU A 359 16.36 -0.87 19.05
C LEU A 359 17.72 -0.64 19.72
N LYS A 360 18.01 -1.33 20.84
CA LYS A 360 19.30 -1.25 21.54
C LYS A 360 20.43 -1.74 20.66
N ASP A 361 20.28 -2.89 20.03
CA ASP A 361 21.25 -3.46 19.10
C ASP A 361 21.55 -2.51 17.94
N ALA A 362 20.51 -1.87 17.38
CA ALA A 362 20.70 -0.88 16.33
C ALA A 362 21.42 0.40 16.80
N LEU A 363 21.39 0.76 18.09
CA LEU A 363 22.15 1.87 18.64
C LEU A 363 23.63 1.52 18.83
N GLU A 364 23.92 0.28 19.15
CA GLU A 364 25.28 -0.24 19.37
C GLU A 364 26.00 -0.59 18.06
N ASN A 365 25.26 -1.12 17.09
CA ASN A 365 25.77 -1.60 15.81
C ASN A 365 25.27 -0.72 14.66
N ASP A 366 26.18 -0.18 13.85
CA ASP A 366 25.82 0.64 12.68
C ASP A 366 25.68 -0.21 11.41
N ASP A 367 24.56 -0.94 11.33
CA ASP A 367 24.20 -1.75 10.15
C ASP A 367 24.03 -0.90 8.88
N GLN A 368 23.82 0.42 9.02
CA GLN A 368 23.68 1.32 7.87
C GLN A 368 25.05 1.64 7.25
N ALA A 369 26.10 1.67 8.07
CA ALA A 369 27.47 1.88 7.60
C ALA A 369 28.06 0.62 6.92
N ASP A 370 27.48 -0.56 7.11
CA ASP A 370 27.90 -1.79 6.45
C ASP A 370 27.47 -1.79 4.96
N LEU A 371 28.40 -1.46 4.09
CA LEU A 371 28.16 -1.34 2.65
C LEU A 371 27.71 -2.66 2.01
N ALA A 372 28.27 -3.80 2.42
CA ALA A 372 27.88 -5.10 1.87
C ALA A 372 26.44 -5.44 2.22
N ARG A 373 26.00 -5.20 3.45
CA ARG A 373 24.61 -5.38 3.86
C ARG A 373 23.69 -4.38 3.19
N ARG A 374 24.13 -3.14 3.00
CA ARG A 374 23.37 -2.12 2.25
C ARG A 374 23.12 -2.55 0.81
N GLU A 375 24.15 -3.02 0.11
CA GLU A 375 24.02 -3.52 -1.26
C GLU A 375 23.12 -4.76 -1.34
N ALA A 376 23.23 -5.69 -0.38
CA ALA A 376 22.35 -6.86 -0.31
C ALA A 376 20.86 -6.45 -0.16
N ARG A 377 20.54 -5.45 0.68
CA ARG A 377 19.20 -4.91 0.82
C ARG A 377 18.66 -4.33 -0.48
N ILE A 378 19.47 -3.51 -1.15
CA ILE A 378 19.12 -2.92 -2.45
C ILE A 378 18.91 -4.01 -3.51
N ALA A 379 19.78 -4.98 -3.57
CA ALA A 379 19.69 -6.12 -4.49
C ALA A 379 18.41 -6.94 -4.22
N ARG A 380 18.02 -7.11 -2.94
CA ARG A 380 16.77 -7.77 -2.58
C ARG A 380 15.55 -7.01 -3.08
N ALA A 381 15.50 -5.70 -2.87
CA ALA A 381 14.40 -4.86 -3.35
C ALA A 381 14.25 -4.91 -4.88
N ARG A 382 15.36 -4.98 -5.62
CA ARG A 382 15.37 -5.07 -7.10
C ARG A 382 14.82 -6.39 -7.65
N GLN A 383 14.65 -7.42 -6.82
CA GLN A 383 13.97 -8.66 -7.25
C GLN A 383 12.46 -8.46 -7.47
N PHE A 384 11.90 -7.39 -6.92
CA PHE A 384 10.52 -6.97 -7.17
C PHE A 384 10.53 -5.95 -8.31
N ASP A 385 9.83 -6.28 -9.39
CA ASP A 385 9.84 -5.48 -10.62
C ASP A 385 8.44 -5.40 -11.23
N TRP A 386 7.98 -4.18 -11.52
CA TRP A 386 6.64 -3.94 -12.06
C TRP A 386 6.42 -4.56 -13.44
N ARG A 387 7.45 -4.57 -14.30
CA ARG A 387 7.36 -5.14 -15.65
C ARG A 387 7.24 -6.65 -15.58
N HIS A 388 8.01 -7.29 -14.67
CA HIS A 388 7.88 -8.72 -14.41
C HIS A 388 6.47 -9.06 -13.92
N SER A 389 5.95 -8.34 -12.93
CA SER A 389 4.60 -8.55 -12.39
C SER A 389 3.51 -8.34 -13.42
N ALA A 390 3.63 -7.31 -14.28
CA ALA A 390 2.72 -7.12 -15.41
C ALA A 390 2.78 -8.30 -16.40
N GLY A 391 3.95 -8.87 -16.64
CA GLY A 391 4.13 -10.08 -17.43
C GLY A 391 3.34 -11.28 -16.87
N LEU A 392 3.47 -11.54 -15.56
CA LEU A 392 2.72 -12.60 -14.88
C LEU A 392 1.20 -12.41 -15.00
N VAL A 393 0.73 -11.17 -14.89
CA VAL A 393 -0.69 -10.83 -15.05
C VAL A 393 -1.16 -11.06 -16.49
N THR A 394 -0.37 -10.67 -17.48
CA THR A 394 -0.73 -10.89 -18.90
C THR A 394 -0.75 -12.37 -19.28
N ASP A 395 0.13 -13.17 -18.70
CA ASP A 395 0.11 -14.63 -18.87
C ASP A 395 -1.12 -15.26 -18.20
N ALA A 396 -1.55 -14.73 -17.05
CA ALA A 396 -2.81 -15.14 -16.42
C ALA A 396 -4.03 -14.84 -17.31
N TYR A 397 -4.08 -13.69 -17.98
CA TYR A 397 -5.14 -13.38 -18.94
C TYR A 397 -5.22 -14.42 -20.07
N ARG A 398 -4.07 -14.80 -20.64
CA ARG A 398 -4.00 -15.83 -21.69
C ARG A 398 -4.46 -17.21 -21.20
N ARG A 399 -4.18 -17.54 -19.93
CA ARG A 399 -4.62 -18.80 -19.31
C ARG A 399 -6.13 -18.86 -19.11
N ILE A 400 -6.77 -17.75 -18.80
CA ILE A 400 -8.23 -17.66 -18.57
C ILE A 400 -9.00 -17.80 -19.90
N LEU A 401 -8.42 -17.34 -21.00
CA LEU A 401 -9.09 -17.27 -22.31
C LEU A 401 -8.78 -18.47 -23.23
N LYS A 402 -7.94 -19.38 -22.80
CA LYS A 402 -7.71 -20.70 -23.45
C LYS A 402 -8.79 -21.70 -23.04
#